data_18f29c5bff43d3ef6b46e4840418be38
#
_entry.id   18f29c5bff43d3ef6b46e4840418be38
#
_cell.length_a   1.000
_cell.length_b   1.000
_cell.length_c   1.000
_cell.angle_alpha   90.00
_cell.angle_beta   90.00
_cell.angle_gamma   90.00
#
_symmetry.space_group_name_H-M   'P 1'
#
loop_
_entity.id
_entity.type
_entity.pdbx_description
1 polymer ?
#
loop_
_entity_poly.entity_id
_entity_poly.type
_entity_poly.pdbx_seq_one_letter_code
_entity_poly.pdbx_strand_id
1 'polypeptide(L)'
;MITASHLTKSFCRLRALDDVGVSMERGQSVLLIGPNGSGKTTFIKCVLGLVLPEKGSLTLDGESLLANPMLRRRIGYMPQIGRFPDHLRVGQIIEMMREIRRSSHTRTDEDLVEAFEIGKIAHKTARTLSGGMRQKLSACLAFLFDPEILILDEPTAGLDPVAAEILKEKVRTERAKNKLILITSHILSDLDEITSDVLYLIDGKVRFYQPIAELFEEHGDLKLGRVIAKIMRETAHA
;
A
#
# COMPACT_ATOMS: atom_id res chain seq x y z
N MET A 1 15.77 2.63 1.62
CA MET A 1 14.67 2.87 0.65
C MET A 1 13.70 3.94 1.14
N ILE A 2 12.62 3.65 1.85
CA ILE A 2 11.81 4.70 2.51
C ILE A 2 12.19 4.77 3.97
N THR A 3 12.58 5.96 4.43
CA THR A 3 12.88 6.21 5.85
C THR A 3 12.01 7.36 6.37
N ALA A 4 11.28 7.09 7.44
CA ALA A 4 10.60 8.09 8.26
C ALA A 4 11.39 8.29 9.55
N SER A 5 11.67 9.52 9.92
CA SER A 5 12.39 9.85 11.15
C SER A 5 11.61 10.91 11.93
N HIS A 6 11.22 10.57 13.16
CA HIS A 6 10.50 11.46 14.09
C HIS A 6 9.23 12.07 13.48
N LEU A 7 8.51 11.29 12.64
CA LEU A 7 7.37 11.79 11.90
C LEU A 7 6.18 12.05 12.82
N THR A 8 5.73 13.29 12.88
CA THR A 8 4.61 13.71 13.73
C THR A 8 3.56 14.44 12.91
N LYS A 9 2.28 14.10 13.15
CA LYS A 9 1.13 14.74 12.52
C LYS A 9 -0.07 14.76 13.45
N SER A 10 -0.65 15.94 13.63
CA SER A 10 -1.90 16.12 14.35
C SER A 10 -3.00 16.66 13.43
N PHE A 11 -4.24 16.33 13.78
CA PHE A 11 -5.46 16.93 13.22
C PHE A 11 -6.27 17.50 14.38
N CYS A 12 -6.29 18.82 14.51
CA CYS A 12 -6.84 19.50 15.70
C CYS A 12 -6.19 18.95 17.00
N ARG A 13 -6.99 18.26 17.82
CA ARG A 13 -6.51 17.70 19.10
C ARG A 13 -6.02 16.24 18.99
N LEU A 14 -6.26 15.58 17.86
CA LEU A 14 -5.87 14.19 17.65
C LEU A 14 -4.47 14.12 17.06
N ARG A 15 -3.52 13.55 17.80
CA ARG A 15 -2.20 13.23 17.28
C ARG A 15 -2.26 11.91 16.52
N ALA A 16 -2.33 11.99 15.19
CA ALA A 16 -2.49 10.83 14.31
C ALA A 16 -1.17 10.09 14.05
N LEU A 17 -0.03 10.81 14.10
CA LEU A 17 1.32 10.23 14.13
C LEU A 17 2.11 10.93 15.25
N ASP A 18 2.80 10.17 16.08
CA ASP A 18 3.55 10.64 17.21
C ASP A 18 4.93 10.00 17.24
N ASP A 19 5.91 10.76 16.74
CA ASP A 19 7.33 10.36 16.73
C ASP A 19 7.61 9.04 15.98
N VAL A 20 6.95 8.84 14.83
CA VAL A 20 7.10 7.62 14.04
C VAL A 20 8.48 7.57 13.38
N GLY A 21 9.26 6.53 13.72
CA GLY A 21 10.53 6.19 13.12
C GLY A 21 10.48 4.79 12.50
N VAL A 22 10.76 4.67 11.19
CA VAL A 22 10.83 3.38 10.49
C VAL A 22 11.67 3.51 9.23
N SER A 23 12.46 2.48 8.91
CA SER A 23 13.19 2.34 7.64
C SER A 23 12.76 1.05 6.97
N MET A 24 12.23 1.16 5.76
CA MET A 24 11.78 0.03 4.94
C MET A 24 12.66 -0.08 3.70
N GLU A 25 13.13 -1.29 3.40
CA GLU A 25 14.13 -1.52 2.39
C GLU A 25 13.56 -2.19 1.14
N ARG A 26 14.35 -2.20 0.06
CA ARG A 26 14.04 -2.94 -1.17
C ARG A 26 13.90 -4.43 -0.89
N GLY A 27 13.01 -5.10 -1.61
CA GLY A 27 12.74 -6.54 -1.45
C GLY A 27 11.85 -6.89 -0.25
N GLN A 28 11.53 -5.92 0.61
CA GLN A 28 10.57 -6.12 1.69
C GLN A 28 9.13 -5.96 1.19
N SER A 29 8.26 -6.80 1.73
CA SER A 29 6.81 -6.65 1.65
C SER A 29 6.29 -6.44 3.07
N VAL A 30 6.06 -5.19 3.42
CA VAL A 30 5.74 -4.75 4.78
C VAL A 30 4.23 -4.69 4.97
N LEU A 31 3.73 -5.47 5.91
CA LEU A 31 2.34 -5.41 6.34
C LEU A 31 2.17 -4.34 7.43
N LEU A 32 1.48 -3.26 7.09
CA LEU A 32 1.16 -2.18 8.03
C LEU A 32 -0.17 -2.46 8.71
N ILE A 33 -0.12 -2.79 9.98
CA ILE A 33 -1.29 -3.14 10.80
C ILE A 33 -1.49 -2.19 11.98
N GLY A 34 -2.65 -2.30 12.59
CA GLY A 34 -3.05 -1.53 13.79
C GLY A 34 -4.55 -1.31 13.83
N PRO A 35 -5.12 -0.96 14.99
CA PRO A 35 -6.55 -0.67 15.13
C PRO A 35 -6.98 0.52 14.26
N ASN A 36 -8.29 0.72 14.12
CA ASN A 36 -8.82 1.91 13.46
C ASN A 36 -8.38 3.16 14.23
N GLY A 37 -7.94 4.18 13.51
CA GLY A 37 -7.40 5.40 14.10
C GLY A 37 -5.92 5.34 14.52
N SER A 38 -5.23 4.21 14.36
CA SER A 38 -3.82 4.06 14.75
C SER A 38 -2.81 4.87 13.93
N GLY A 39 -3.25 5.53 12.85
CA GLY A 39 -2.37 6.38 12.03
C GLY A 39 -1.95 5.78 10.68
N LYS A 40 -2.30 4.53 10.33
CA LYS A 40 -1.92 3.86 9.07
C LYS A 40 -2.16 4.72 7.83
N THR A 41 -3.40 5.14 7.65
CA THR A 41 -3.79 5.98 6.50
C THR A 41 -3.09 7.33 6.51
N THR A 42 -2.84 7.91 7.69
CA THR A 42 -2.09 9.18 7.82
C THR A 42 -0.63 8.97 7.42
N PHE A 43 0.00 7.88 7.85
CA PHE A 43 1.35 7.52 7.45
C PHE A 43 1.47 7.37 5.92
N ILE A 44 0.59 6.56 5.31
CA ILE A 44 0.54 6.41 3.85
C ILE A 44 0.35 7.77 3.16
N LYS A 45 -0.59 8.59 3.62
CA LYS A 45 -0.83 9.92 3.03
C LYS A 45 0.38 10.85 3.18
N CYS A 46 1.17 10.75 4.25
CA CYS A 46 2.42 11.50 4.38
C CYS A 46 3.46 11.05 3.33
N VAL A 47 3.64 9.73 3.15
CA VAL A 47 4.54 9.19 2.11
C VAL A 47 4.11 9.66 0.73
N LEU A 48 2.81 9.63 0.44
CA LEU A 48 2.24 10.08 -0.84
C LEU A 48 2.23 11.61 -1.01
N GLY A 49 2.56 12.38 0.03
CA GLY A 49 2.51 13.84 0.02
C GLY A 49 1.10 14.44 -0.02
N LEU A 50 0.09 13.64 0.28
CA LEU A 50 -1.30 14.08 0.41
C LEU A 50 -1.57 14.75 1.76
N VAL A 51 -0.70 14.51 2.73
CA VAL A 51 -0.68 15.15 4.05
C VAL A 51 0.76 15.54 4.36
N LEU A 52 0.98 16.77 4.80
CA LEU A 52 2.29 17.23 5.24
C LEU A 52 2.46 16.95 6.74
N PRO A 53 3.55 16.30 7.17
CA PRO A 53 3.87 16.15 8.58
C PRO A 53 4.18 17.51 9.21
N GLU A 54 4.02 17.63 10.53
CA GLU A 54 4.35 18.83 11.30
C GLU A 54 5.81 18.82 11.73
N LYS A 55 6.34 17.60 11.98
CA LYS A 55 7.74 17.39 12.37
C LYS A 55 8.27 16.13 11.73
N GLY A 56 9.59 16.00 11.75
CA GLY A 56 10.30 14.84 11.22
C GLY A 56 10.59 14.94 9.73
N SER A 57 11.10 13.87 9.18
CA SER A 57 11.49 13.77 7.78
C SER A 57 11.00 12.47 7.14
N LEU A 58 10.80 12.53 5.83
CA LEU A 58 10.52 11.39 4.96
C LEU A 58 11.50 11.41 3.81
N THR A 59 12.24 10.33 3.63
CA THR A 59 13.22 10.21 2.54
C THR A 59 12.97 8.96 1.71
N LEU A 60 13.36 9.02 0.45
CA LEU A 60 13.42 7.91 -0.49
C LEU A 60 14.85 7.83 -1.01
N ASP A 61 15.57 6.73 -0.72
CA ASP A 61 17.00 6.56 -1.01
C ASP A 61 17.86 7.74 -0.53
N GLY A 62 17.54 8.31 0.65
CA GLY A 62 18.22 9.44 1.25
C GLY A 62 17.75 10.81 0.77
N GLU A 63 16.99 10.92 -0.31
CA GLU A 63 16.44 12.17 -0.81
C GLU A 63 15.10 12.50 -0.15
N SER A 64 14.87 13.77 0.19
CA SER A 64 13.64 14.22 0.84
C SER A 64 12.43 14.13 -0.07
N LEU A 65 11.44 13.32 0.31
CA LEU A 65 10.13 13.27 -0.35
C LEU A 65 9.34 14.57 -0.22
N LEU A 66 9.63 15.37 0.80
CA LEU A 66 8.96 16.67 1.01
C LEU A 66 9.55 17.76 0.11
N ALA A 67 10.87 17.76 -0.08
CA ALA A 67 11.55 18.71 -0.92
C ALA A 67 11.49 18.38 -2.42
N ASN A 68 11.46 17.08 -2.77
CA ASN A 68 11.41 16.60 -4.14
C ASN A 68 10.16 15.75 -4.42
N PRO A 69 9.02 16.38 -4.79
CA PRO A 69 7.78 15.67 -5.11
C PRO A 69 7.88 14.69 -6.29
N MET A 70 8.88 14.89 -7.17
CA MET A 70 9.07 14.03 -8.36
C MET A 70 9.46 12.60 -8.00
N LEU A 71 10.06 12.38 -6.82
CA LEU A 71 10.38 11.04 -6.31
C LEU A 71 9.14 10.15 -6.21
N ARG A 72 7.95 10.73 -6.01
CA ARG A 72 6.68 9.99 -5.94
C ARG A 72 6.27 9.34 -7.25
N ARG A 73 6.90 9.69 -8.37
CA ARG A 73 6.74 8.97 -9.64
C ARG A 73 7.21 7.52 -9.55
N ARG A 74 8.07 7.20 -8.59
CA ARG A 74 8.56 5.85 -8.31
C ARG A 74 7.60 5.03 -7.46
N ILE A 75 6.47 5.61 -7.02
CA ILE A 75 5.46 5.00 -6.16
C ILE A 75 4.21 4.71 -6.97
N GLY A 76 3.77 3.45 -6.96
CA GLY A 76 2.44 3.02 -7.36
C GLY A 76 1.54 2.95 -6.14
N TYR A 77 0.34 3.51 -6.24
CA TYR A 77 -0.60 3.52 -5.13
C TYR A 77 -1.97 2.95 -5.53
N MET A 78 -2.41 1.97 -4.77
CA MET A 78 -3.74 1.40 -4.85
C MET A 78 -4.51 1.80 -3.58
N PRO A 79 -5.44 2.76 -3.64
CA PRO A 79 -6.25 3.16 -2.50
C PRO A 79 -7.31 2.10 -2.16
N GLN A 80 -7.74 2.05 -0.92
CA GLN A 80 -8.81 1.17 -0.44
C GLN A 80 -10.10 1.29 -1.28
N ILE A 81 -10.43 2.49 -1.72
CA ILE A 81 -11.55 2.77 -2.62
C ILE A 81 -11.05 3.55 -3.82
N GLY A 82 -10.97 2.90 -4.98
CA GLY A 82 -10.64 3.56 -6.25
C GLY A 82 -11.72 4.57 -6.65
N ARG A 83 -11.36 5.85 -6.68
CA ARG A 83 -12.24 6.93 -7.13
C ARG A 83 -11.77 7.43 -8.48
N PHE A 84 -12.66 7.37 -9.45
CA PHE A 84 -12.41 7.79 -10.83
C PHE A 84 -13.48 8.81 -11.26
N PRO A 85 -13.18 9.71 -12.22
CA PRO A 85 -14.19 10.61 -12.77
C PRO A 85 -15.34 9.81 -13.37
N ASP A 86 -16.55 10.01 -12.86
CA ASP A 86 -17.74 9.18 -13.17
C ASP A 86 -18.08 9.07 -14.66
N HIS A 87 -17.83 10.14 -15.40
CA HIS A 87 -18.15 10.27 -16.82
C HIS A 87 -17.10 9.64 -17.75
N LEU A 88 -15.89 9.37 -17.26
CA LEU A 88 -14.83 8.78 -18.08
C LEU A 88 -15.04 7.27 -18.25
N ARG A 89 -14.71 6.77 -19.42
CA ARG A 89 -14.64 5.33 -19.69
C ARG A 89 -13.34 4.75 -19.14
N VAL A 90 -13.35 3.47 -18.80
CA VAL A 90 -12.16 2.76 -18.29
C VAL A 90 -10.94 2.94 -19.22
N GLY A 91 -11.14 2.77 -20.53
CA GLY A 91 -10.07 2.97 -21.53
C GLY A 91 -9.53 4.42 -21.52
N GLN A 92 -10.41 5.41 -21.36
CA GLN A 92 -10.00 6.82 -21.27
C GLN A 92 -9.22 7.11 -19.99
N ILE A 93 -9.56 6.46 -18.86
CA ILE A 93 -8.82 6.61 -17.61
C ILE A 93 -7.39 6.08 -17.76
N ILE A 94 -7.22 4.89 -18.36
CA ILE A 94 -5.90 4.32 -18.61
C ILE A 94 -5.08 5.22 -19.53
N GLU A 95 -5.69 5.68 -20.62
CA GLU A 95 -5.00 6.56 -21.59
C GLU A 95 -4.62 7.90 -20.97
N MET A 96 -5.48 8.50 -20.18
CA MET A 96 -5.18 9.71 -19.41
C MET A 96 -3.97 9.50 -18.48
N MET A 97 -3.89 8.36 -17.81
CA MET A 97 -2.74 8.05 -16.95
C MET A 97 -1.45 7.88 -17.75
N ARG A 98 -1.53 7.25 -18.93
CA ARG A 98 -0.39 7.15 -19.86
C ARG A 98 0.07 8.54 -20.33
N GLU A 99 -0.86 9.42 -20.70
CA GLU A 99 -0.55 10.77 -21.15
C GLU A 99 0.12 11.62 -20.05
N ILE A 100 -0.38 11.55 -18.80
CA ILE A 100 0.24 12.21 -17.63
C ILE A 100 1.69 11.76 -17.41
N ARG A 101 1.99 10.50 -17.71
CA ARG A 101 3.32 9.90 -17.53
C ARG A 101 4.19 9.91 -18.79
N ARG A 102 3.68 10.35 -19.94
CA ARG A 102 4.33 10.26 -21.27
C ARG A 102 5.75 10.85 -21.32
N SER A 103 6.02 11.93 -20.60
CA SER A 103 7.33 12.58 -20.58
C SER A 103 8.42 11.80 -19.80
N SER A 104 8.08 10.73 -19.13
CA SER A 104 8.99 10.00 -18.25
C SER A 104 9.56 8.70 -18.84
N HIS A 105 9.37 8.41 -20.12
CA HIS A 105 9.87 7.19 -20.82
C HIS A 105 9.59 5.90 -20.07
N THR A 106 8.43 5.78 -19.49
CA THR A 106 8.10 4.70 -18.59
C THR A 106 7.68 3.46 -19.38
N ARG A 107 8.37 2.36 -19.12
CA ARG A 107 7.89 1.02 -19.50
C ARG A 107 6.54 0.79 -18.83
N THR A 108 5.54 0.36 -19.57
CA THR A 108 4.24 -0.03 -19.03
C THR A 108 4.23 -1.51 -18.70
N ASP A 109 3.60 -1.86 -17.57
CA ASP A 109 3.33 -3.22 -17.14
C ASP A 109 1.83 -3.48 -17.35
N GLU A 110 1.50 -4.29 -18.35
CA GLU A 110 0.12 -4.59 -18.76
C GLU A 110 -0.39 -5.91 -18.15
N ASP A 111 0.41 -6.64 -17.36
CA ASP A 111 0.08 -7.97 -16.86
C ASP A 111 -1.30 -8.03 -16.19
N LEU A 112 -1.59 -7.07 -15.28
CA LEU A 112 -2.90 -7.01 -14.61
C LEU A 112 -4.01 -6.53 -15.53
N VAL A 113 -3.72 -5.70 -16.54
CA VAL A 113 -4.72 -5.25 -17.53
C VAL A 113 -5.21 -6.45 -18.34
N GLU A 114 -4.30 -7.34 -18.72
CA GLU A 114 -4.60 -8.58 -19.43
C GLU A 114 -5.28 -9.60 -18.52
N ALA A 115 -4.68 -9.89 -17.35
CA ALA A 115 -5.18 -10.89 -16.41
C ALA A 115 -6.59 -10.58 -15.86
N PHE A 116 -6.92 -9.31 -15.67
CA PHE A 116 -8.25 -8.87 -15.24
C PHE A 116 -9.20 -8.59 -16.42
N GLU A 117 -8.74 -8.85 -17.65
CA GLU A 117 -9.53 -8.65 -18.87
C GLU A 117 -10.13 -7.22 -18.98
N ILE A 118 -9.37 -6.22 -18.57
CA ILE A 118 -9.84 -4.82 -18.53
C ILE A 118 -10.31 -4.33 -19.88
N GLY A 119 -9.74 -4.86 -20.98
CA GLY A 119 -10.18 -4.56 -22.35
C GLY A 119 -11.68 -4.83 -22.58
N LYS A 120 -12.25 -5.87 -21.95
CA LYS A 120 -13.70 -6.19 -22.08
C LYS A 120 -14.61 -5.11 -21.48
N ILE A 121 -14.11 -4.34 -20.52
CA ILE A 121 -14.85 -3.27 -19.84
C ILE A 121 -14.37 -1.87 -20.22
N ALA A 122 -13.45 -1.74 -21.17
CA ALA A 122 -12.85 -0.46 -21.57
C ALA A 122 -13.89 0.59 -22.01
N HIS A 123 -15.03 0.15 -22.56
CA HIS A 123 -16.15 0.99 -23.00
C HIS A 123 -17.05 1.48 -21.85
N LYS A 124 -17.01 0.84 -20.68
CA LYS A 124 -17.87 1.20 -19.52
C LYS A 124 -17.40 2.48 -18.88
N THR A 125 -18.34 3.32 -18.44
CA THR A 125 -18.04 4.52 -17.64
C THR A 125 -17.74 4.14 -16.18
N ALA A 126 -16.87 4.89 -15.52
CA ALA A 126 -16.49 4.63 -14.13
C ALA A 126 -17.69 4.55 -13.18
N ARG A 127 -18.74 5.35 -13.43
CA ARG A 127 -19.99 5.30 -12.67
C ARG A 127 -20.68 3.94 -12.69
N THR A 128 -20.57 3.18 -13.79
CA THR A 128 -21.24 1.90 -13.97
C THR A 128 -20.43 0.69 -13.50
N LEU A 129 -19.23 0.91 -12.98
CA LEU A 129 -18.38 -0.17 -12.49
C LEU A 129 -18.90 -0.69 -11.13
N SER A 130 -18.93 -2.01 -10.97
CA SER A 130 -19.08 -2.65 -9.66
C SER A 130 -17.86 -2.36 -8.77
N GLY A 131 -18.00 -2.60 -7.47
CA GLY A 131 -16.88 -2.47 -6.51
C GLY A 131 -15.65 -3.28 -6.95
N GLY A 132 -15.83 -4.56 -7.29
CA GLY A 132 -14.74 -5.42 -7.75
C GLY A 132 -14.11 -4.95 -9.07
N MET A 133 -14.89 -4.48 -10.04
CA MET A 133 -14.34 -3.89 -11.28
C MET A 133 -13.53 -2.64 -11.00
N ARG A 134 -13.98 -1.81 -10.06
CA ARG A 134 -13.30 -0.60 -9.64
C ARG A 134 -11.98 -0.92 -8.95
N GLN A 135 -11.97 -1.97 -8.14
CA GLN A 135 -10.79 -2.47 -7.46
C GLN A 135 -9.78 -3.07 -8.46
N LYS A 136 -10.23 -3.88 -9.43
CA LYS A 136 -9.38 -4.39 -10.52
C LYS A 136 -8.72 -3.24 -11.31
N LEU A 137 -9.48 -2.22 -11.70
CA LEU A 137 -8.93 -1.04 -12.38
C LEU A 137 -7.92 -0.30 -11.50
N SER A 138 -8.21 -0.14 -10.21
CA SER A 138 -7.30 0.51 -9.25
C SER A 138 -5.97 -0.24 -9.13
N ALA A 139 -6.01 -1.57 -9.06
CA ALA A 139 -4.83 -2.41 -9.08
C ALA A 139 -4.03 -2.21 -10.37
N CYS A 140 -4.67 -2.33 -11.54
CA CYS A 140 -3.98 -2.11 -12.82
C CYS A 140 -3.24 -0.78 -12.85
N LEU A 141 -3.86 0.32 -12.44
CA LEU A 141 -3.25 1.64 -12.46
C LEU A 141 -2.08 1.78 -11.47
N ALA A 142 -2.12 1.07 -10.34
CA ALA A 142 -1.02 1.09 -9.37
C ALA A 142 0.24 0.42 -9.92
N PHE A 143 0.12 -0.62 -10.71
CA PHE A 143 1.24 -1.36 -11.30
C PHE A 143 1.65 -0.87 -12.68
N LEU A 144 0.78 -0.17 -13.41
CA LEU A 144 0.90 0.17 -14.84
C LEU A 144 2.24 0.74 -15.27
N PHE A 145 2.91 1.52 -14.43
CA PHE A 145 4.16 2.20 -14.77
C PHE A 145 5.39 1.55 -14.12
N ASP A 146 5.31 0.27 -13.80
CA ASP A 146 6.40 -0.52 -13.22
C ASP A 146 7.12 0.19 -12.05
N PRO A 147 6.39 0.66 -11.03
CA PRO A 147 6.96 1.46 -9.94
C PRO A 147 7.96 0.63 -9.12
N GLU A 148 8.92 1.32 -8.49
CA GLU A 148 9.89 0.69 -7.57
C GLU A 148 9.29 0.41 -6.18
N ILE A 149 8.23 1.13 -5.85
CA ILE A 149 7.51 1.06 -4.58
C ILE A 149 6.03 0.89 -4.87
N LEU A 150 5.41 -0.05 -4.20
CA LEU A 150 3.96 -0.27 -4.23
C LEU A 150 3.37 -0.01 -2.85
N ILE A 151 2.34 0.82 -2.78
CA ILE A 151 1.53 1.02 -1.57
C ILE A 151 0.12 0.53 -1.90
N LEU A 152 -0.29 -0.53 -1.23
CA LEU A 152 -1.55 -1.24 -1.49
C LEU A 152 -2.43 -1.18 -0.25
N ASP A 153 -3.47 -0.34 -0.30
CA ASP A 153 -4.38 -0.13 0.83
C ASP A 153 -5.60 -1.04 0.67
N GLU A 154 -5.68 -2.11 1.49
CA GLU A 154 -6.72 -3.16 1.44
C GLU A 154 -6.88 -3.79 0.03
N PRO A 155 -5.80 -4.29 -0.60
CA PRO A 155 -5.79 -4.59 -2.04
C PRO A 155 -6.76 -5.70 -2.46
N THR A 156 -7.04 -6.67 -1.60
CA THR A 156 -7.94 -7.80 -1.90
C THR A 156 -9.41 -7.54 -1.55
N ALA A 157 -9.70 -6.44 -0.85
CA ALA A 157 -11.06 -6.11 -0.45
C ALA A 157 -11.99 -5.92 -1.65
N GLY A 158 -13.09 -6.67 -1.69
CA GLY A 158 -14.10 -6.59 -2.75
C GLY A 158 -13.71 -7.26 -4.07
N LEU A 159 -12.56 -7.93 -4.15
CA LEU A 159 -12.21 -8.81 -5.26
C LEU A 159 -12.86 -10.18 -5.09
N ASP A 160 -13.19 -10.82 -6.20
CA ASP A 160 -13.52 -12.25 -6.21
C ASP A 160 -12.25 -13.09 -5.91
N PRO A 161 -12.37 -14.36 -5.46
CA PRO A 161 -11.22 -15.17 -5.07
C PRO A 161 -10.17 -15.34 -6.16
N VAL A 162 -10.58 -15.45 -7.43
CA VAL A 162 -9.67 -15.60 -8.57
C VAL A 162 -8.86 -14.32 -8.78
N ALA A 163 -9.54 -13.17 -8.75
CA ALA A 163 -8.88 -11.88 -8.91
C ALA A 163 -7.94 -11.56 -7.73
N ALA A 164 -8.33 -11.96 -6.51
CA ALA A 164 -7.47 -11.81 -5.34
C ALA A 164 -6.18 -12.64 -5.48
N GLU A 165 -6.28 -13.87 -5.99
CA GLU A 165 -5.10 -14.71 -6.21
C GLU A 165 -4.19 -14.16 -7.32
N ILE A 166 -4.75 -13.70 -8.44
CA ILE A 166 -3.99 -13.02 -9.50
C ILE A 166 -3.21 -11.83 -8.93
N LEU A 167 -3.85 -11.01 -8.09
CA LEU A 167 -3.18 -9.85 -7.48
C LEU A 167 -2.08 -10.27 -6.51
N LYS A 168 -2.30 -11.31 -5.69
CA LYS A 168 -1.27 -11.83 -4.78
C LYS A 168 -0.07 -12.36 -5.54
N GLU A 169 -0.29 -13.09 -6.62
CA GLU A 169 0.79 -13.59 -7.47
C GLU A 169 1.59 -12.43 -8.10
N LYS A 170 0.91 -11.37 -8.55
CA LYS A 170 1.57 -10.16 -9.03
C LYS A 170 2.42 -9.52 -7.94
N VAL A 171 1.93 -9.44 -6.71
CA VAL A 171 2.69 -8.92 -5.56
C VAL A 171 3.95 -9.77 -5.29
N ARG A 172 3.84 -11.12 -5.31
CA ARG A 172 4.99 -12.03 -5.17
C ARG A 172 6.05 -11.76 -6.24
N THR A 173 5.62 -11.65 -7.50
CA THR A 173 6.48 -11.36 -8.65
C THR A 173 7.21 -10.02 -8.50
N GLU A 174 6.50 -8.97 -8.09
CA GLU A 174 7.10 -7.64 -7.91
C GLU A 174 8.09 -7.60 -6.72
N ARG A 175 7.80 -8.33 -5.65
CA ARG A 175 8.74 -8.50 -4.54
C ARG A 175 10.01 -9.22 -4.99
N ALA A 176 9.88 -10.29 -5.79
CA ALA A 176 11.02 -11.02 -6.35
C ALA A 176 11.92 -10.13 -7.25
N LYS A 177 11.36 -9.06 -7.83
CA LYS A 177 12.11 -8.02 -8.55
C LYS A 177 12.78 -6.99 -7.62
N ASN A 178 12.89 -7.29 -6.33
CA ASN A 178 13.51 -6.41 -5.32
C ASN A 178 12.80 -5.06 -5.10
N LYS A 179 11.48 -4.99 -5.32
CA LYS A 179 10.67 -3.80 -5.03
C LYS A 179 10.27 -3.74 -3.56
N LEU A 180 10.03 -2.54 -3.06
CA LEU A 180 9.41 -2.34 -1.75
C LEU A 180 7.89 -2.34 -1.90
N ILE A 181 7.20 -3.15 -1.10
CA ILE A 181 5.74 -3.23 -1.10
C ILE A 181 5.23 -2.94 0.31
N LEU A 182 4.35 -1.95 0.46
CA LEU A 182 3.66 -1.65 1.71
C LEU A 182 2.19 -2.02 1.54
N ILE A 183 1.69 -2.91 2.38
CA ILE A 183 0.31 -3.42 2.31
C ILE A 183 -0.39 -3.10 3.61
N THR A 184 -1.63 -2.58 3.54
CA THR A 184 -2.54 -2.61 4.69
C THR A 184 -3.59 -3.68 4.49
N SER A 185 -4.03 -4.33 5.55
CA SER A 185 -5.19 -5.22 5.52
C SER A 185 -5.79 -5.43 6.90
N HIS A 186 -7.09 -5.68 6.91
CA HIS A 186 -7.81 -6.19 8.08
C HIS A 186 -7.97 -7.71 8.04
N ILE A 187 -7.71 -8.36 6.90
CA ILE A 187 -7.77 -9.81 6.71
C ILE A 187 -6.34 -10.33 6.66
N LEU A 188 -5.83 -10.81 7.78
CA LEU A 188 -4.44 -11.22 7.91
C LEU A 188 -4.16 -12.62 7.35
N SER A 189 -5.18 -13.51 7.31
CA SER A 189 -5.04 -14.89 6.88
C SER A 189 -4.56 -15.10 5.44
N ASP A 190 -4.74 -14.07 4.59
CA ASP A 190 -4.45 -14.19 3.16
C ASP A 190 -3.11 -13.54 2.78
N LEU A 191 -2.40 -12.98 3.76
CA LEU A 191 -1.20 -12.18 3.52
C LEU A 191 0.10 -12.84 3.96
N ASP A 192 0.03 -13.92 4.72
CA ASP A 192 1.20 -14.66 5.23
C ASP A 192 2.21 -14.98 4.11
N GLU A 193 1.68 -15.32 2.92
CA GLU A 193 2.49 -15.74 1.78
C GLU A 193 3.13 -14.59 0.98
N ILE A 194 2.59 -13.38 1.09
CA ILE A 194 3.01 -12.23 0.28
C ILE A 194 3.74 -11.16 1.09
N THR A 195 3.81 -11.30 2.41
CA THR A 195 4.46 -10.35 3.31
C THR A 195 5.71 -10.95 3.95
N SER A 196 6.69 -10.11 4.26
CA SER A 196 7.95 -10.50 4.92
C SER A 196 8.12 -9.88 6.30
N ASP A 197 7.54 -8.71 6.50
CA ASP A 197 7.75 -7.89 7.69
C ASP A 197 6.42 -7.33 8.16
N VAL A 198 6.30 -7.05 9.46
CA VAL A 198 5.13 -6.40 10.06
C VAL A 198 5.54 -5.10 10.70
N LEU A 199 4.84 -4.02 10.33
CA LEU A 199 4.90 -2.73 10.99
C LEU A 199 3.58 -2.51 11.76
N TYR A 200 3.65 -2.53 13.09
CA TYR A 200 2.49 -2.35 13.94
C TYR A 200 2.42 -0.94 14.50
N LEU A 201 1.36 -0.23 14.12
CA LEU A 201 1.03 1.10 14.63
C LEU A 201 -0.11 1.03 15.65
N ILE A 202 0.05 1.71 16.78
CA ILE A 202 -0.99 1.94 17.78
C ILE A 202 -0.88 3.38 18.29
N ASP A 203 -1.99 4.10 18.39
CA ASP A 203 -2.05 5.49 18.90
C ASP A 203 -1.02 6.41 18.24
N GLY A 204 -0.81 6.25 16.95
CA GLY A 204 0.13 7.06 16.17
C GLY A 204 1.59 6.69 16.34
N LYS A 205 1.93 5.66 17.11
CA LYS A 205 3.32 5.24 17.38
C LYS A 205 3.63 3.88 16.78
N VAL A 206 4.90 3.66 16.42
CA VAL A 206 5.40 2.33 16.08
C VAL A 206 5.52 1.51 17.36
N ARG A 207 4.75 0.44 17.45
CA ARG A 207 4.88 -0.50 18.56
C ARG A 207 6.03 -1.47 18.33
N PHE A 208 6.09 -2.03 17.10
CA PHE A 208 7.23 -2.80 16.62
C PHE A 208 7.28 -2.77 15.08
N TYR A 209 8.45 -3.08 14.57
CA TYR A 209 8.70 -3.34 13.16
C TYR A 209 9.73 -4.46 13.07
N GLN A 210 9.32 -5.65 12.59
CA GLN A 210 10.19 -6.82 12.55
C GLN A 210 9.76 -7.81 11.47
N PRO A 211 10.66 -8.73 11.07
CA PRO A 211 10.37 -9.84 10.17
C PRO A 211 9.28 -10.77 10.74
N ILE A 212 8.41 -11.29 9.85
CA ILE A 212 7.36 -12.26 10.23
C ILE A 212 7.97 -13.53 10.80
N ALA A 213 9.13 -13.96 10.29
CA ALA A 213 9.83 -15.14 10.79
C ALA A 213 10.18 -15.02 12.28
N GLU A 214 10.66 -13.86 12.71
CA GLU A 214 10.97 -13.59 14.13
C GLU A 214 9.69 -13.63 14.98
N LEU A 215 8.57 -13.06 14.49
CA LEU A 215 7.28 -13.10 15.17
C LEU A 215 6.80 -14.55 15.37
N PHE A 216 7.00 -15.43 14.41
CA PHE A 216 6.63 -16.84 14.51
C PHE A 216 7.51 -17.60 15.52
N GLU A 217 8.81 -17.32 15.56
CA GLU A 217 9.73 -17.89 16.55
C GLU A 217 9.37 -17.46 17.97
N GLU A 218 9.10 -16.17 18.18
CA GLU A 218 8.77 -15.59 19.49
C GLU A 218 7.44 -16.11 20.06
N HIS A 219 6.45 -16.34 19.20
CA HIS A 219 5.09 -16.66 19.64
C HIS A 219 4.69 -18.13 19.45
N GLY A 220 5.54 -18.94 18.79
CA GLY A 220 5.32 -20.38 18.61
C GLY A 220 4.10 -20.73 17.76
N ASP A 221 3.63 -19.84 16.89
CA ASP A 221 2.53 -20.06 15.95
C ASP A 221 2.97 -19.66 14.53
N LEU A 222 2.51 -20.44 13.54
CA LEU A 222 2.83 -20.25 12.13
C LEU A 222 1.74 -19.46 11.36
N LYS A 223 0.71 -18.95 12.06
CA LYS A 223 -0.36 -18.17 11.45
C LYS A 223 -0.30 -16.71 11.92
N LEU A 224 0.08 -15.82 11.02
CA LEU A 224 0.22 -14.39 11.31
C LEU A 224 -1.02 -13.80 12.01
N GLY A 225 -2.22 -14.15 11.54
CA GLY A 225 -3.45 -13.67 12.16
C GLY A 225 -3.60 -14.03 13.64
N ARG A 226 -3.13 -15.22 14.07
CA ARG A 226 -3.17 -15.64 15.48
C ARG A 226 -2.13 -14.90 16.30
N VAL A 227 -0.90 -14.79 15.78
CA VAL A 227 0.20 -14.04 16.43
C VAL A 227 -0.22 -12.60 16.67
N ILE A 228 -0.70 -11.92 15.64
CA ILE A 228 -1.15 -10.53 15.75
C ILE A 228 -2.35 -10.39 16.69
N ALA A 229 -3.32 -11.29 16.66
CA ALA A 229 -4.45 -11.26 17.60
C ALA A 229 -3.99 -11.42 19.06
N LYS A 230 -2.98 -12.25 19.32
CA LYS A 230 -2.37 -12.41 20.66
C LYS A 230 -1.70 -11.11 21.09
N ILE A 231 -0.84 -10.54 20.26
CA ILE A 231 -0.15 -9.25 20.53
C ILE A 231 -1.15 -8.13 20.80
N MET A 232 -2.21 -8.03 19.99
CA MET A 232 -3.25 -7.01 20.18
C MET A 232 -3.98 -7.14 21.52
N ARG A 233 -4.26 -8.38 21.99
CA ARG A 233 -4.88 -8.60 23.30
C ARG A 233 -3.96 -8.21 24.44
N GLU A 234 -2.70 -8.58 24.38
CA GLU A 234 -1.69 -8.23 25.38
C GLU A 234 -1.51 -6.71 25.49
N THR A 235 -1.52 -6.01 24.35
CA THR A 235 -1.38 -4.56 24.30
C THR A 235 -2.63 -3.81 24.78
N ALA A 236 -3.83 -4.40 24.68
CA ALA A 236 -5.07 -3.79 25.16
C ALA A 236 -5.23 -3.87 26.68
N HIS A 237 -4.45 -4.70 27.36
CA HIS A 237 -4.47 -4.88 28.83
C HIS A 237 -3.28 -4.25 29.54
N ALA A 238 -2.36 -3.63 28.82
CA ALA A 238 -1.20 -2.89 29.33
C ALA A 238 -1.45 -1.37 29.28
#